data_221f336b1274aa41133bc33e3abf451b
#
_entry.id   221f336b1274aa41133bc33e3abf451b
#
_cell.length_a   1.000
_cell.length_b   1.000
_cell.length_c   1.000
_cell.angle_alpha   90.00
_cell.angle_beta   90.00
_cell.angle_gamma   90.00
#
_symmetry.space_group_name_H-M   'P 1'
#
loop_
_entity.id
_entity.type
_entity.pdbx_description
1 polymer ?
#
loop_
_entity_poly.entity_id
_entity_poly.type
_entity_poly.pdbx_seq_one_letter_code
_entity_poly.pdbx_strand_id
1 'polypeptide(L)'
;MDQHDQHDQHDQHDQHRRHDQAAERRQLGSSDQPVEDVLVQEFESTVAEGANRLNRTWRALIITGLFGGIDVGLGLLAMLAVLDATGSKLLGGLAFGIGLYALRLAHSELFTEDFLVPINAIVAGHGTWGQLLRLWVTTLVTNLVGGWSFTWVVVAAFPRFDDVLMESTSSYMDKGLTLETAALAVLAGFTITLVTRMNQGSKEGIATLANSFISGLLVVGLGMLHGALSSAVIFGAMHAGAETTYLQWLVWFAWVIPLNMAGGLVMLTLPRLVRTWELATKERAAQRERGRMSAADEPAAG
;
A
#
# COMPACT_ATOMS: atom_id res chain seq x y z
N MET A 1 11.51 5.54 -58.48
CA MET A 1 10.35 5.52 -57.57
C MET A 1 10.88 5.02 -56.28
N ASP A 2 11.17 5.96 -55.36
CA ASP A 2 12.11 5.83 -54.27
C ASP A 2 11.54 5.10 -53.03
N GLN A 3 12.41 4.38 -52.33
CA GLN A 3 12.08 3.75 -51.02
C GLN A 3 11.56 4.74 -49.96
N HIS A 4 11.75 6.05 -50.21
CA HIS A 4 11.24 7.11 -49.32
C HIS A 4 9.71 7.26 -49.43
N ASP A 5 9.14 7.13 -50.65
CA ASP A 5 7.69 7.25 -50.87
C ASP A 5 6.88 6.09 -50.29
N GLN A 6 7.48 4.90 -50.12
CA GLN A 6 6.81 3.74 -49.52
C GLN A 6 6.77 3.84 -47.98
N HIS A 7 7.79 4.48 -47.38
CA HIS A 7 7.83 4.66 -45.89
C HIS A 7 6.81 5.70 -45.47
N ASP A 8 6.70 6.81 -46.18
CA ASP A 8 5.72 7.87 -45.91
C ASP A 8 4.26 7.41 -46.08
N GLN A 9 3.98 6.53 -47.07
CA GLN A 9 2.64 5.95 -47.23
C GLN A 9 2.26 4.96 -46.13
N HIS A 10 3.22 4.22 -45.60
CA HIS A 10 2.97 3.28 -44.50
C HIS A 10 2.68 4.02 -43.20
N ASP A 11 3.43 5.09 -42.90
CA ASP A 11 3.22 5.92 -41.71
C ASP A 11 1.90 6.70 -41.76
N GLN A 12 1.50 7.19 -42.96
CA GLN A 12 0.20 7.86 -43.16
C GLN A 12 -0.97 6.88 -42.98
N HIS A 13 -0.81 5.63 -43.40
CA HIS A 13 -1.87 4.61 -43.27
C HIS A 13 -2.03 4.14 -41.86
N ASP A 14 -0.94 4.08 -41.08
CA ASP A 14 -0.98 3.75 -39.64
C ASP A 14 -1.52 4.92 -38.80
N GLN A 15 -1.21 6.16 -39.16
CA GLN A 15 -1.79 7.34 -38.50
C GLN A 15 -3.30 7.45 -38.81
N HIS A 16 -3.75 7.14 -40.01
CA HIS A 16 -5.17 7.14 -40.36
C HIS A 16 -5.94 6.06 -39.58
N ARG A 17 -5.39 4.84 -39.48
CA ARG A 17 -6.00 3.75 -38.68
C ARG A 17 -6.09 4.09 -37.20
N ARG A 18 -5.08 4.75 -36.63
CA ARG A 18 -5.10 5.22 -35.22
C ARG A 18 -6.16 6.31 -35.01
N HIS A 19 -6.32 7.21 -36.00
CA HIS A 19 -7.32 8.27 -35.96
C HIS A 19 -8.75 7.72 -36.05
N ASP A 20 -8.99 6.75 -36.92
CA ASP A 20 -10.31 6.11 -37.09
C ASP A 20 -10.69 5.28 -35.85
N GLN A 21 -9.76 4.54 -35.27
CA GLN A 21 -9.95 3.82 -34.02
C GLN A 21 -10.21 4.77 -32.85
N ALA A 22 -9.55 5.92 -32.78
CA ALA A 22 -9.79 6.93 -31.76
C ALA A 22 -11.18 7.58 -31.89
N ALA A 23 -11.63 7.82 -33.16
CA ALA A 23 -12.95 8.35 -33.44
C ALA A 23 -14.09 7.35 -33.08
N GLU A 24 -13.89 6.08 -33.38
CA GLU A 24 -14.83 5.00 -33.04
C GLU A 24 -14.97 4.81 -31.51
N ARG A 25 -13.87 4.97 -30.79
CA ARG A 25 -13.83 4.91 -29.31
C ARG A 25 -14.53 6.10 -28.65
N ARG A 26 -14.43 7.31 -29.22
CA ARG A 26 -15.15 8.50 -28.75
C ARG A 26 -16.68 8.33 -28.86
N GLN A 27 -17.15 7.62 -29.87
CA GLN A 27 -18.58 7.29 -30.02
C GLN A 27 -19.07 6.30 -28.97
N LEU A 28 -18.17 5.48 -28.40
CA LEU A 28 -18.49 4.54 -27.31
C LEU A 28 -18.34 5.15 -25.91
N GLY A 29 -18.04 6.48 -25.80
CA GLY A 29 -17.92 7.18 -24.53
C GLY A 29 -16.66 6.85 -23.74
N SER A 30 -15.62 6.27 -24.40
CA SER A 30 -14.31 6.00 -23.78
C SER A 30 -13.38 7.21 -23.88
N SER A 31 -12.49 7.36 -22.90
CA SER A 31 -11.38 8.33 -22.98
C SER A 31 -10.49 8.06 -24.19
N ASP A 32 -9.66 9.02 -24.60
CA ASP A 32 -8.77 8.93 -25.77
C ASP A 32 -7.78 7.73 -25.75
N GLN A 33 -7.63 7.07 -24.60
CA GLN A 33 -6.91 5.80 -24.47
C GLN A 33 -7.90 4.66 -24.16
N PRO A 34 -7.77 3.48 -24.82
CA PRO A 34 -8.55 2.31 -24.48
C PRO A 34 -8.34 1.95 -23.02
N VAL A 35 -9.40 1.54 -22.34
CA VAL A 35 -9.32 1.05 -20.95
C VAL A 35 -8.32 -0.10 -20.84
N GLU A 36 -8.19 -0.92 -21.88
CA GLU A 36 -7.22 -2.01 -22.00
C GLU A 36 -5.77 -1.50 -22.00
N ASP A 37 -5.45 -0.45 -22.76
CA ASP A 37 -4.08 0.10 -22.83
C ASP A 37 -3.66 0.70 -21.48
N VAL A 38 -4.57 1.42 -20.81
CA VAL A 38 -4.36 1.93 -19.46
C VAL A 38 -4.15 0.78 -18.45
N LEU A 39 -4.95 -0.29 -18.58
CA LEU A 39 -4.84 -1.46 -17.73
C LEU A 39 -3.49 -2.16 -17.89
N VAL A 40 -2.99 -2.29 -19.13
CA VAL A 40 -1.68 -2.88 -19.44
C VAL A 40 -0.57 -2.04 -18.82
N GLN A 41 -0.56 -0.71 -19.05
CA GLN A 41 0.46 0.18 -18.47
C GLN A 41 0.47 0.14 -16.93
N GLU A 42 -0.71 0.17 -16.30
CA GLU A 42 -0.82 0.04 -14.85
C GLU A 42 -0.32 -1.30 -14.35
N PHE A 43 -0.61 -2.39 -15.06
CA PHE A 43 -0.13 -3.72 -14.73
C PHE A 43 1.40 -3.78 -14.80
N GLU A 44 2.01 -3.34 -15.92
CA GLU A 44 3.46 -3.32 -16.09
C GLU A 44 4.17 -2.49 -15.02
N SER A 45 3.65 -1.29 -14.71
CA SER A 45 4.22 -0.43 -13.67
C SER A 45 4.11 -1.08 -12.28
N THR A 46 2.99 -1.75 -11.98
CA THR A 46 2.77 -2.45 -10.73
C THR A 46 3.71 -3.65 -10.58
N VAL A 47 3.92 -4.42 -11.65
CA VAL A 47 4.86 -5.55 -11.68
C VAL A 47 6.31 -5.07 -11.48
N ALA A 48 6.72 -4.00 -12.17
CA ALA A 48 8.05 -3.44 -12.03
C ALA A 48 8.31 -2.91 -10.60
N GLU A 49 7.37 -2.18 -10.02
CA GLU A 49 7.46 -1.70 -8.64
C GLU A 49 7.51 -2.89 -7.64
N GLY A 50 6.67 -3.90 -7.83
CA GLY A 50 6.65 -5.09 -6.99
C GLY A 50 7.97 -5.87 -7.04
N ALA A 51 8.54 -6.05 -8.22
CA ALA A 51 9.85 -6.66 -8.40
C ALA A 51 10.94 -5.88 -7.69
N ASN A 52 10.92 -4.55 -7.78
CA ASN A 52 11.87 -3.68 -7.07
C ASN A 52 11.74 -3.83 -5.55
N ARG A 53 10.53 -3.87 -4.99
CA ARG A 53 10.31 -4.08 -3.53
C ARG A 53 10.82 -5.44 -3.08
N LEU A 54 10.52 -6.50 -3.82
CA LEU A 54 10.96 -7.88 -3.52
C LEU A 54 12.49 -8.04 -3.55
N ASN A 55 13.20 -7.25 -4.38
CA ASN A 55 14.64 -7.31 -4.54
C ASN A 55 15.42 -6.33 -3.67
N ARG A 56 14.76 -5.54 -2.82
CA ARG A 56 15.46 -4.63 -1.90
C ARG A 56 16.43 -5.37 -0.98
N THR A 57 17.55 -4.72 -0.71
CA THR A 57 18.52 -5.22 0.27
C THR A 57 17.94 -5.17 1.70
N TRP A 58 18.47 -5.98 2.61
CA TRP A 58 18.07 -5.96 4.03
C TRP A 58 18.16 -4.56 4.65
N ARG A 59 19.24 -3.83 4.35
CA ARG A 59 19.42 -2.45 4.85
C ARG A 59 18.31 -1.53 4.36
N ALA A 60 17.98 -1.60 3.08
CA ALA A 60 16.92 -0.78 2.51
C ALA A 60 15.55 -1.12 3.15
N LEU A 61 15.21 -2.41 3.29
CA LEU A 61 13.96 -2.86 3.91
C LEU A 61 13.84 -2.39 5.37
N ILE A 62 14.91 -2.52 6.16
CA ILE A 62 14.89 -2.10 7.56
C ILE A 62 14.70 -0.59 7.67
N ILE A 63 15.44 0.19 6.88
CA ILE A 63 15.37 1.65 6.94
C ILE A 63 14.02 2.16 6.44
N THR A 64 13.56 1.70 5.28
CA THR A 64 12.27 2.16 4.71
C THR A 64 11.09 1.76 5.59
N GLY A 65 11.11 0.56 6.19
CA GLY A 65 10.08 0.13 7.12
C GLY A 65 10.14 0.88 8.47
N LEU A 66 11.33 1.19 8.99
CA LEU A 66 11.47 2.00 10.21
C LEU A 66 10.85 3.40 9.99
N PHE A 67 11.18 4.04 8.88
CA PHE A 67 10.58 5.32 8.51
C PHE A 67 9.07 5.20 8.29
N GLY A 68 8.57 4.11 7.71
CA GLY A 68 7.13 3.88 7.59
C GLY A 68 6.41 3.90 8.95
N GLY A 69 7.02 3.32 9.99
CA GLY A 69 6.51 3.41 11.36
C GLY A 69 6.58 4.83 11.95
N ILE A 70 7.66 5.57 11.68
CA ILE A 70 7.82 6.98 12.09
C ILE A 70 6.78 7.87 11.41
N ASP A 71 6.54 7.69 10.11
CA ASP A 71 5.53 8.45 9.34
C ASP A 71 4.11 8.20 9.87
N VAL A 72 3.79 6.95 10.23
CA VAL A 72 2.55 6.61 10.94
C VAL A 72 2.50 7.36 12.29
N GLY A 73 3.61 7.41 13.02
CA GLY A 73 3.72 8.19 14.27
C GLY A 73 3.50 9.68 14.07
N LEU A 74 4.01 10.26 12.97
CA LEU A 74 3.74 11.67 12.60
C LEU A 74 2.25 11.89 12.34
N GLY A 75 1.59 10.98 11.64
CA GLY A 75 0.15 11.01 11.47
C GLY A 75 -0.60 10.94 12.81
N LEU A 76 -0.15 10.07 13.72
CA LEU A 76 -0.69 9.98 15.07
C LEU A 76 -0.53 11.31 15.82
N LEU A 77 0.63 11.95 15.78
CA LEU A 77 0.85 13.26 16.41
C LEU A 77 -0.14 14.32 15.89
N ALA A 78 -0.35 14.38 14.58
CA ALA A 78 -1.32 15.29 13.97
C ALA A 78 -2.76 14.95 14.41
N MET A 79 -3.12 13.66 14.46
CA MET A 79 -4.41 13.19 14.97
C MET A 79 -4.64 13.61 16.41
N LEU A 80 -3.67 13.35 17.29
CA LEU A 80 -3.77 13.70 18.71
C LEU A 80 -3.95 15.21 18.91
N ALA A 81 -3.20 16.04 18.20
CA ALA A 81 -3.31 17.48 18.29
C ALA A 81 -4.71 18.00 17.90
N VAL A 82 -5.30 17.43 16.84
CA VAL A 82 -6.65 17.83 16.39
C VAL A 82 -7.73 17.23 17.28
N LEU A 83 -7.56 15.99 17.72
CA LEU A 83 -8.53 15.31 18.59
C LEU A 83 -8.59 15.98 19.98
N ASP A 84 -7.44 16.33 20.57
CA ASP A 84 -7.33 17.08 21.81
C ASP A 84 -8.01 18.47 21.72
N ALA A 85 -7.80 19.16 20.59
CA ALA A 85 -8.36 20.51 20.40
C ALA A 85 -9.87 20.52 20.05
N THR A 86 -10.40 19.47 19.44
CA THR A 86 -11.76 19.49 18.83
C THR A 86 -12.71 18.42 19.37
N GLY A 87 -12.19 17.37 19.99
CA GLY A 87 -12.96 16.17 20.35
C GLY A 87 -13.48 15.36 19.14
N SER A 88 -13.16 15.77 17.90
CA SER A 88 -13.72 15.17 16.69
C SER A 88 -12.82 14.07 16.14
N LYS A 89 -13.28 12.81 16.24
CA LYS A 89 -12.58 11.66 15.65
C LYS A 89 -12.43 11.77 14.13
N LEU A 90 -13.42 12.35 13.44
CA LEU A 90 -13.35 12.54 11.99
C LEU A 90 -12.28 13.55 11.60
N LEU A 91 -12.18 14.69 12.30
CA LEU A 91 -11.12 15.67 12.04
C LEU A 91 -9.75 15.14 12.44
N GLY A 92 -9.66 14.42 13.55
CA GLY A 92 -8.43 13.69 13.94
C GLY A 92 -7.99 12.69 12.87
N GLY A 93 -8.93 11.91 12.34
CA GLY A 93 -8.68 10.98 11.25
C GLY A 93 -8.22 11.69 9.98
N LEU A 94 -8.85 12.80 9.62
CA LEU A 94 -8.40 13.63 8.50
C LEU A 94 -6.95 14.10 8.71
N ALA A 95 -6.62 14.65 9.89
CA ALA A 95 -5.27 15.10 10.21
C ALA A 95 -4.23 13.96 10.17
N PHE A 96 -4.62 12.73 10.53
CA PHE A 96 -3.76 11.55 10.39
C PHE A 96 -3.25 11.35 8.96
N GLY A 97 -4.00 11.78 7.95
CA GLY A 97 -3.62 11.75 6.54
C GLY A 97 -2.25 12.39 6.25
N ILE A 98 -1.76 13.31 7.11
CA ILE A 98 -0.43 13.91 7.02
C ILE A 98 0.66 12.83 7.07
N GLY A 99 0.54 11.86 7.98
CA GLY A 99 1.49 10.75 8.08
C GLY A 99 1.48 9.84 6.86
N LEU A 100 0.29 9.52 6.32
CA LEU A 100 0.17 8.73 5.09
C LEU A 100 0.71 9.47 3.87
N TYR A 101 0.57 10.80 3.83
CA TYR A 101 1.17 11.62 2.77
C TYR A 101 2.69 11.68 2.90
N ALA A 102 3.23 11.85 4.12
CA ALA A 102 4.66 11.81 4.38
C ALA A 102 5.27 10.47 3.96
N LEU A 103 4.64 9.36 4.32
CA LEU A 103 5.03 8.00 3.94
C LEU A 103 5.19 7.85 2.41
N ARG A 104 4.27 8.41 1.64
CA ARG A 104 4.32 8.37 0.16
C ARG A 104 5.44 9.24 -0.41
N LEU A 105 5.61 10.47 0.10
CA LEU A 105 6.64 11.40 -0.37
C LEU A 105 8.06 10.95 0.01
N ALA A 106 8.22 10.37 1.19
CA ALA A 106 9.50 9.84 1.68
C ALA A 106 9.86 8.46 1.09
N HIS A 107 8.97 7.85 0.28
CA HIS A 107 9.12 6.50 -0.23
C HIS A 107 9.35 5.45 0.87
N SER A 108 8.73 5.67 2.03
CA SER A 108 8.74 4.73 3.14
C SER A 108 7.85 3.53 2.83
N GLU A 109 8.00 2.44 3.57
CA GLU A 109 7.27 1.19 3.33
C GLU A 109 6.32 0.89 4.50
N LEU A 110 5.05 0.65 4.19
CA LEU A 110 4.07 0.20 5.16
C LEU A 110 3.63 -1.22 4.83
N PHE A 111 3.68 -2.12 5.81
CA PHE A 111 3.33 -3.54 5.66
C PHE A 111 2.02 -3.79 4.92
N THR A 112 0.97 -3.00 5.21
CA THR A 112 -0.34 -3.16 4.59
C THR A 112 -0.43 -2.64 3.15
N GLU A 113 0.56 -1.89 2.67
CA GLU A 113 0.69 -1.51 1.27
C GLU A 113 1.26 -2.65 0.40
N ASP A 114 1.89 -3.64 1.02
CA ASP A 114 2.53 -4.77 0.33
C ASP A 114 1.56 -5.92 -0.01
N PHE A 115 0.26 -5.73 0.18
CA PHE A 115 -0.73 -6.78 -0.14
C PHE A 115 -1.14 -6.84 -1.61
N LEU A 116 -0.78 -5.85 -2.42
CA LEU A 116 -1.13 -5.80 -3.84
C LEU A 116 0.09 -5.92 -4.75
N VAL A 117 1.03 -4.98 -4.61
CA VAL A 117 2.10 -4.71 -5.57
C VAL A 117 3.09 -5.86 -5.70
N PRO A 118 3.67 -6.39 -4.60
CA PRO A 118 4.62 -7.50 -4.66
C PRO A 118 3.98 -8.80 -5.14
N ILE A 119 2.69 -9.02 -4.85
CA ILE A 119 1.97 -10.23 -5.26
C ILE A 119 1.77 -10.25 -6.78
N ASN A 120 1.43 -9.11 -7.40
CA ASN A 120 1.36 -9.01 -8.86
C ASN A 120 2.69 -9.39 -9.52
N ALA A 121 3.82 -8.93 -8.96
CA ALA A 121 5.15 -9.26 -9.45
C ALA A 121 5.44 -10.78 -9.36
N ILE A 122 5.08 -11.43 -8.25
CA ILE A 122 5.26 -12.89 -8.09
C ILE A 122 4.41 -13.66 -9.09
N VAL A 123 3.15 -13.29 -9.27
CA VAL A 123 2.25 -13.96 -10.21
C VAL A 123 2.74 -13.80 -11.65
N ALA A 124 3.30 -12.63 -11.99
CA ALA A 124 3.94 -12.36 -13.28
C ALA A 124 5.33 -13.04 -13.45
N GLY A 125 5.88 -13.67 -12.41
CA GLY A 125 7.15 -14.41 -12.47
C GLY A 125 8.40 -13.58 -12.11
N HIS A 126 8.23 -12.38 -11.56
CA HIS A 126 9.32 -11.46 -11.19
C HIS A 126 9.72 -11.52 -9.70
N GLY A 127 9.37 -12.59 -8.99
CA GLY A 127 9.75 -12.78 -7.59
C GLY A 127 9.34 -14.13 -7.04
N THR A 128 9.65 -14.36 -5.77
CA THR A 128 9.38 -15.59 -5.04
C THR A 128 8.56 -15.33 -3.77
N TRP A 129 7.83 -16.34 -3.31
CA TRP A 129 7.08 -16.27 -2.05
C TRP A 129 8.01 -16.08 -0.83
N GLY A 130 9.26 -16.58 -0.91
CA GLY A 130 10.27 -16.35 0.14
C GLY A 130 10.68 -14.89 0.25
N GLN A 131 10.81 -14.19 -0.90
CA GLN A 131 11.08 -12.74 -0.92
C GLN A 131 9.88 -11.96 -0.35
N LEU A 132 8.65 -12.36 -0.65
CA LEU A 132 7.45 -11.75 -0.09
C LEU A 132 7.39 -11.90 1.44
N LEU A 133 7.63 -13.11 1.95
CA LEU A 133 7.65 -13.35 3.39
C LEU A 133 8.72 -12.51 4.08
N ARG A 134 9.93 -12.44 3.48
CA ARG A 134 11.00 -11.57 3.95
C ARG A 134 10.56 -10.10 4.01
N LEU A 135 9.95 -9.60 2.92
CA LEU A 135 9.44 -8.23 2.82
C LEU A 135 8.42 -7.99 3.94
N TRP A 136 7.39 -8.82 4.03
CA TRP A 136 6.31 -8.66 5.00
C TRP A 136 6.78 -8.68 6.45
N VAL A 137 7.59 -9.68 6.82
CA VAL A 137 8.08 -9.80 8.20
C VAL A 137 8.98 -8.62 8.56
N THR A 138 9.91 -8.25 7.66
CA THR A 138 10.82 -7.13 7.94
C THR A 138 10.07 -5.81 8.06
N THR A 139 9.19 -5.51 7.09
CA THR A 139 8.41 -4.27 7.09
C THR A 139 7.50 -4.19 8.30
N LEU A 140 6.79 -5.28 8.64
CA LEU A 140 5.93 -5.32 9.82
C LEU A 140 6.69 -5.02 11.10
N VAL A 141 7.79 -5.73 11.35
CA VAL A 141 8.59 -5.55 12.57
C VAL A 141 9.17 -4.14 12.63
N THR A 142 9.73 -3.64 11.53
CA THR A 142 10.35 -2.31 11.52
C THR A 142 9.32 -1.18 11.60
N ASN A 143 8.11 -1.33 11.02
CA ASN A 143 7.02 -0.39 11.25
C ASN A 143 6.64 -0.30 12.73
N LEU A 144 6.51 -1.45 13.42
CA LEU A 144 6.19 -1.48 14.83
C LEU A 144 7.28 -0.81 15.69
N VAL A 145 8.56 -1.09 15.39
CA VAL A 145 9.70 -0.47 16.08
C VAL A 145 9.74 1.04 15.85
N GLY A 146 9.55 1.48 14.60
CA GLY A 146 9.52 2.91 14.25
C GLY A 146 8.38 3.65 14.95
N GLY A 147 7.18 3.10 14.90
CA GLY A 147 6.00 3.64 15.58
C GLY A 147 6.18 3.68 17.10
N TRP A 148 6.66 2.59 17.70
CA TRP A 148 6.95 2.50 19.13
C TRP A 148 7.95 3.57 19.58
N SER A 149 9.05 3.71 18.85
CA SER A 149 10.10 4.68 19.18
C SER A 149 9.60 6.12 19.06
N PHE A 150 8.85 6.41 17.99
CA PHE A 150 8.33 7.76 17.75
C PHE A 150 7.26 8.15 18.77
N THR A 151 6.35 7.24 19.12
CA THR A 151 5.31 7.52 20.13
C THR A 151 5.88 7.74 21.52
N TRP A 152 6.99 7.09 21.86
CA TRP A 152 7.72 7.40 23.09
C TRP A 152 8.17 8.87 23.13
N VAL A 153 8.72 9.38 22.01
CA VAL A 153 9.11 10.80 21.92
C VAL A 153 7.88 11.71 22.00
N VAL A 154 6.77 11.34 21.36
CA VAL A 154 5.52 12.14 21.39
C VAL A 154 4.98 12.28 22.82
N VAL A 155 4.88 11.16 23.57
CA VAL A 155 4.41 11.18 24.97
C VAL A 155 5.34 11.99 25.85
N ALA A 156 6.66 11.83 25.71
CA ALA A 156 7.63 12.62 26.46
C ALA A 156 7.54 14.13 26.20
N ALA A 157 7.22 14.53 24.94
CA ALA A 157 7.11 15.92 24.54
C ALA A 157 5.74 16.54 24.85
N PHE A 158 4.66 15.76 24.84
CA PHE A 158 3.29 16.23 24.91
C PHE A 158 2.43 15.42 25.91
N PRO A 159 2.71 15.47 27.24
CA PRO A 159 1.93 14.73 28.26
C PRO A 159 0.43 15.03 28.24
N ARG A 160 0.01 16.16 27.68
CA ARG A 160 -1.41 16.52 27.52
C ARG A 160 -2.21 15.54 26.65
N PHE A 161 -1.55 14.71 25.85
CA PHE A 161 -2.22 13.71 25.00
C PHE A 161 -2.47 12.36 25.68
N ASP A 162 -2.05 12.19 26.94
CA ASP A 162 -2.12 10.92 27.62
C ASP A 162 -3.57 10.40 27.75
N ASP A 163 -4.50 11.27 28.15
CA ASP A 163 -5.92 10.90 28.27
C ASP A 163 -6.52 10.48 26.92
N VAL A 164 -6.20 11.21 25.85
CA VAL A 164 -6.68 10.92 24.50
C VAL A 164 -6.11 9.58 23.98
N LEU A 165 -4.86 9.28 24.29
CA LEU A 165 -4.23 8.00 23.96
C LEU A 165 -4.88 6.83 24.71
N MET A 166 -5.16 6.99 26.00
CA MET A 166 -5.81 5.97 26.83
C MET A 166 -7.24 5.70 26.34
N GLU A 167 -8.05 6.73 26.09
CA GLU A 167 -9.41 6.60 25.56
C GLU A 167 -9.41 5.91 24.18
N SER A 168 -8.49 6.32 23.30
CA SER A 168 -8.38 5.72 21.97
C SER A 168 -8.00 4.24 22.05
N THR A 169 -7.08 3.87 22.95
CA THR A 169 -6.65 2.49 23.18
C THR A 169 -7.79 1.62 23.68
N SER A 170 -8.56 2.09 24.67
CA SER A 170 -9.75 1.39 25.16
C SER A 170 -10.74 1.12 24.03
N SER A 171 -10.95 2.08 23.15
CA SER A 171 -11.87 1.92 22.01
C SER A 171 -11.44 0.81 21.04
N TYR A 172 -10.13 0.51 20.94
CA TYR A 172 -9.60 -0.55 20.07
C TYR A 172 -9.55 -1.92 20.72
N MET A 173 -9.33 -1.99 22.03
CA MET A 173 -9.01 -3.24 22.72
C MET A 173 -10.15 -3.83 23.54
N ASP A 174 -11.02 -3.01 24.15
CA ASP A 174 -11.99 -3.46 25.16
C ASP A 174 -13.06 -4.40 24.60
N LYS A 175 -13.42 -4.26 23.34
CA LYS A 175 -14.43 -5.11 22.69
C LYS A 175 -13.92 -6.52 22.35
N GLY A 176 -12.60 -6.73 22.35
CA GLY A 176 -12.00 -7.98 21.91
C GLY A 176 -12.37 -8.38 20.48
N LEU A 177 -12.30 -9.67 20.16
CA LEU A 177 -12.69 -10.21 18.85
C LEU A 177 -14.20 -10.46 18.81
N THR A 178 -14.92 -9.61 18.08
CA THR A 178 -16.35 -9.71 17.78
C THR A 178 -16.56 -9.62 16.26
N LEU A 179 -17.78 -9.85 15.77
CA LEU A 179 -18.10 -9.65 14.35
C LEU A 179 -17.87 -8.19 13.92
N GLU A 180 -18.22 -7.22 14.77
CA GLU A 180 -18.00 -5.79 14.52
C GLU A 180 -16.51 -5.48 14.38
N THR A 181 -15.68 -5.86 15.37
CA THR A 181 -14.25 -5.58 15.37
C THR A 181 -13.51 -6.34 14.27
N ALA A 182 -13.93 -7.56 13.95
CA ALA A 182 -13.42 -8.32 12.82
C ALA A 182 -13.73 -7.61 11.48
N ALA A 183 -14.95 -7.12 11.30
CA ALA A 183 -15.33 -6.36 10.10
C ALA A 183 -14.53 -5.05 9.99
N LEU A 184 -14.33 -4.32 11.10
CA LEU A 184 -13.50 -3.10 11.14
C LEU A 184 -12.03 -3.39 10.77
N ALA A 185 -11.48 -4.54 11.19
CA ALA A 185 -10.14 -4.94 10.80
C ALA A 185 -10.05 -5.30 9.30
N VAL A 186 -11.01 -6.05 8.77
CA VAL A 186 -11.07 -6.37 7.34
C VAL A 186 -11.20 -5.10 6.50
N LEU A 187 -12.07 -4.16 6.88
CA LEU A 187 -12.24 -2.88 6.18
C LEU A 187 -10.98 -2.01 6.24
N ALA A 188 -10.24 -2.01 7.35
CA ALA A 188 -8.98 -1.29 7.44
C ALA A 188 -7.95 -1.79 6.41
N GLY A 189 -7.75 -3.10 6.32
CA GLY A 189 -6.85 -3.71 5.35
C GLY A 189 -7.29 -3.46 3.90
N PHE A 190 -8.59 -3.59 3.61
CA PHE A 190 -9.15 -3.24 2.31
C PHE A 190 -8.90 -1.77 1.94
N THR A 191 -9.20 -0.84 2.86
CA THR A 191 -9.08 0.60 2.62
C THR A 191 -7.65 1.01 2.28
N ILE A 192 -6.66 0.57 3.06
CA ILE A 192 -5.25 0.90 2.79
C ILE A 192 -4.79 0.28 1.47
N THR A 193 -5.15 -0.97 1.19
CA THR A 193 -4.78 -1.61 -0.08
C THR A 193 -5.46 -0.92 -1.28
N LEU A 194 -6.72 -0.46 -1.14
CA LEU A 194 -7.42 0.31 -2.15
C LEU A 194 -6.72 1.64 -2.44
N VAL A 195 -6.32 2.36 -1.38
CA VAL A 195 -5.60 3.63 -1.52
C VAL A 195 -4.23 3.45 -2.16
N THR A 196 -3.50 2.39 -1.79
CA THR A 196 -2.26 2.01 -2.48
C THR A 196 -2.51 1.85 -3.98
N ARG A 197 -3.62 1.20 -4.34
CA ARG A 197 -4.04 1.04 -5.74
C ARG A 197 -4.37 2.38 -6.41
N MET A 198 -5.11 3.25 -5.74
CA MET A 198 -5.47 4.58 -6.27
C MET A 198 -4.22 5.43 -6.52
N ASN A 199 -3.24 5.36 -5.62
CA ASN A 199 -1.97 6.07 -5.75
C ASN A 199 -1.12 5.57 -6.93
N GLN A 200 -1.25 4.29 -7.33
CA GLN A 200 -0.58 3.76 -8.53
C GLN A 200 -1.24 4.24 -9.82
N GLY A 201 -2.55 4.43 -9.81
CA GLY A 201 -3.32 4.92 -10.96
C GLY A 201 -3.18 6.44 -11.19
N SER A 202 -2.57 7.19 -10.27
CA SER A 202 -2.36 8.63 -10.41
C SER A 202 -0.94 9.02 -10.04
N LYS A 203 -0.28 9.78 -10.91
CA LYS A 203 1.05 10.37 -10.66
C LYS A 203 0.95 11.81 -10.13
N GLU A 204 -0.25 12.34 -9.94
CA GLU A 204 -0.47 13.71 -9.50
C GLU A 204 -0.34 13.84 -7.98
N GLY A 205 0.47 14.79 -7.51
CA GLY A 205 0.68 15.05 -6.08
C GLY A 205 -0.62 15.39 -5.33
N ILE A 206 -1.56 16.08 -5.98
CA ILE A 206 -2.87 16.43 -5.41
C ILE A 206 -3.72 15.18 -5.18
N ALA A 207 -3.73 14.23 -6.10
CA ALA A 207 -4.46 12.98 -5.93
C ALA A 207 -3.87 12.15 -4.77
N THR A 208 -2.54 12.07 -4.68
CA THR A 208 -1.86 11.42 -3.54
C THR A 208 -2.21 12.08 -2.21
N LEU A 209 -2.23 13.40 -2.17
CA LEU A 209 -2.65 14.17 -0.99
C LEU A 209 -4.09 13.83 -0.61
N ALA A 210 -5.03 13.95 -1.55
CA ALA A 210 -6.44 13.65 -1.32
C ALA A 210 -6.65 12.20 -0.84
N ASN A 211 -6.00 11.22 -1.49
CA ASN A 211 -6.06 9.81 -1.12
C ASN A 211 -5.56 9.58 0.31
N SER A 212 -4.49 10.26 0.73
CA SER A 212 -3.93 10.14 2.07
C SER A 212 -4.90 10.67 3.13
N PHE A 213 -5.51 11.84 2.90
CA PHE A 213 -6.49 12.43 3.82
C PHE A 213 -7.79 11.61 3.89
N ILE A 214 -8.29 11.12 2.75
CA ILE A 214 -9.46 10.23 2.70
C ILE A 214 -9.18 8.93 3.48
N SER A 215 -7.98 8.36 3.32
CA SER A 215 -7.60 7.16 4.07
C SER A 215 -7.57 7.37 5.57
N GLY A 216 -6.96 8.46 6.01
CA GLY A 216 -6.92 8.84 7.42
C GLY A 216 -8.33 9.03 7.98
N LEU A 217 -9.18 9.76 7.24
CA LEU A 217 -10.59 9.95 7.60
C LEU A 217 -11.34 8.62 7.75
N LEU A 218 -11.17 7.69 6.81
CA LEU A 218 -11.87 6.40 6.84
C LEU A 218 -11.30 5.49 7.92
N VAL A 219 -9.98 5.26 7.93
CA VAL A 219 -9.40 4.26 8.84
C VAL A 219 -9.44 4.73 10.29
N VAL A 220 -9.01 5.97 10.54
CA VAL A 220 -8.95 6.53 11.90
C VAL A 220 -10.28 7.14 12.31
N GLY A 221 -10.86 7.98 11.46
CA GLY A 221 -12.09 8.73 11.78
C GLY A 221 -13.29 7.82 12.03
N LEU A 222 -13.35 6.65 11.37
CA LEU A 222 -14.38 5.63 11.60
C LEU A 222 -13.96 4.53 12.61
N GLY A 223 -12.78 4.65 13.21
CA GLY A 223 -12.30 3.70 14.21
C GLY A 223 -12.02 2.29 13.68
N MET A 224 -11.58 2.16 12.42
CA MET A 224 -11.17 0.86 11.86
C MET A 224 -9.91 0.36 12.56
N LEU A 225 -9.80 -0.97 12.71
CA LEU A 225 -8.68 -1.60 13.41
C LEU A 225 -7.55 -1.92 12.43
N HIS A 226 -6.53 -1.07 12.40
CA HIS A 226 -5.38 -1.23 11.52
C HIS A 226 -4.13 -1.64 12.32
N GLY A 227 -3.50 -2.76 11.98
CA GLY A 227 -2.44 -3.36 12.78
C GLY A 227 -1.31 -2.43 13.17
N ALA A 228 -0.67 -1.74 12.21
CA ALA A 228 0.44 -0.83 12.51
C ALA A 228 -0.02 0.48 13.18
N LEU A 229 -1.09 1.10 12.68
CA LEU A 229 -1.59 2.39 13.13
C LEU A 229 -2.18 2.29 14.54
N SER A 230 -3.10 1.36 14.77
CA SER A 230 -3.68 1.17 16.10
C SER A 230 -2.62 0.70 17.11
N SER A 231 -1.59 -0.07 16.66
CA SER A 231 -0.44 -0.39 17.53
C SER A 231 0.32 0.85 17.97
N ALA A 232 0.53 1.84 17.09
CA ALA A 232 1.19 3.09 17.49
C ALA A 232 0.39 3.85 18.57
N VAL A 233 -0.95 3.88 18.46
CA VAL A 233 -1.82 4.45 19.51
C VAL A 233 -1.67 3.68 20.82
N ILE A 234 -1.75 2.35 20.77
CA ILE A 234 -1.63 1.48 21.95
C ILE A 234 -0.26 1.63 22.61
N PHE A 235 0.82 1.68 21.83
CA PHE A 235 2.17 1.93 22.35
C PHE A 235 2.28 3.32 23.00
N GLY A 236 1.69 4.34 22.39
CA GLY A 236 1.61 5.67 22.99
C GLY A 236 0.91 5.64 24.37
N ALA A 237 -0.22 4.96 24.48
CA ALA A 237 -0.91 4.80 25.77
C ALA A 237 -0.07 4.02 26.80
N MET A 238 0.65 2.97 26.38
CA MET A 238 1.57 2.25 27.27
C MET A 238 2.70 3.17 27.77
N HIS A 239 3.24 4.02 26.92
CA HIS A 239 4.26 5.00 27.30
C HIS A 239 3.70 6.07 28.27
N ALA A 240 2.42 6.42 28.12
CA ALA A 240 1.68 7.31 29.00
C ALA A 240 1.25 6.64 30.34
N GLY A 241 1.57 5.36 30.54
CA GLY A 241 1.27 4.65 31.78
C GLY A 241 -0.07 3.90 31.82
N ALA A 242 -0.68 3.62 30.64
CA ALA A 242 -1.87 2.77 30.58
C ALA A 242 -1.60 1.36 31.14
N GLU A 243 -2.61 0.74 31.75
CA GLU A 243 -2.51 -0.63 32.30
C GLU A 243 -2.40 -1.73 31.24
N THR A 244 -2.56 -1.36 29.95
CA THR A 244 -2.43 -2.29 28.82
C THR A 244 -1.03 -2.87 28.73
N THR A 245 -0.93 -4.19 28.71
CA THR A 245 0.34 -4.92 28.63
C THR A 245 0.71 -5.30 27.18
N TYR A 246 2.00 -5.52 26.92
CA TYR A 246 2.46 -6.04 25.62
C TYR A 246 1.84 -7.40 25.28
N LEU A 247 1.50 -8.23 26.26
CA LEU A 247 0.83 -9.51 26.00
C LEU A 247 -0.61 -9.29 25.52
N GLN A 248 -1.35 -8.38 26.13
CA GLN A 248 -2.70 -8.03 25.69
C GLN A 248 -2.69 -7.44 24.26
N TRP A 249 -1.73 -6.53 24.00
CA TRP A 249 -1.51 -6.03 22.65
C TRP A 249 -1.18 -7.16 21.66
N LEU A 250 -0.30 -8.09 22.00
CA LEU A 250 0.08 -9.20 21.12
C LEU A 250 -1.12 -10.10 20.80
N VAL A 251 -1.96 -10.40 21.78
CA VAL A 251 -3.20 -11.17 21.56
C VAL A 251 -4.15 -10.43 20.62
N TRP A 252 -4.34 -9.12 20.83
CA TRP A 252 -5.11 -8.27 19.93
C TRP A 252 -4.52 -8.25 18.53
N PHE A 253 -3.22 -8.02 18.41
CA PHE A 253 -2.49 -7.94 17.15
C PHE A 253 -2.55 -9.25 16.33
N ALA A 254 -2.51 -10.39 17.02
CA ALA A 254 -2.53 -11.72 16.41
C ALA A 254 -3.81 -12.02 15.60
N TRP A 255 -4.93 -11.39 15.90
CA TRP A 255 -6.14 -11.53 15.09
C TRP A 255 -6.38 -10.32 14.16
N VAL A 256 -5.92 -9.12 14.52
CA VAL A 256 -6.08 -7.94 13.66
C VAL A 256 -5.27 -8.07 12.37
N ILE A 257 -4.02 -8.49 12.46
CA ILE A 257 -3.16 -8.62 11.27
C ILE A 257 -3.71 -9.59 10.22
N PRO A 258 -4.08 -10.83 10.56
CA PRO A 258 -4.68 -11.73 9.56
C PRO A 258 -5.97 -11.18 8.94
N LEU A 259 -6.78 -10.45 9.70
CA LEU A 259 -8.00 -9.83 9.19
C LEU A 259 -7.70 -8.62 8.28
N ASN A 260 -6.69 -7.80 8.59
CA ASN A 260 -6.22 -6.77 7.65
C ASN A 260 -5.71 -7.41 6.35
N MET A 261 -4.92 -8.50 6.45
CA MET A 261 -4.47 -9.24 5.28
C MET A 261 -5.64 -9.79 4.47
N ALA A 262 -6.63 -10.38 5.12
CA ALA A 262 -7.83 -10.87 4.45
C ALA A 262 -8.56 -9.74 3.69
N GLY A 263 -8.71 -8.56 4.30
CA GLY A 263 -9.30 -7.39 3.66
C GLY A 263 -8.56 -6.97 2.40
N GLY A 264 -7.26 -6.80 2.49
CA GLY A 264 -6.43 -6.39 1.34
C GLY A 264 -6.32 -7.47 0.27
N LEU A 265 -6.08 -8.72 0.68
CA LEU A 265 -5.83 -9.83 -0.26
C LEU A 265 -7.10 -10.33 -0.93
N VAL A 266 -8.15 -10.62 -0.14
CA VAL A 266 -9.35 -11.28 -0.66
C VAL A 266 -10.28 -10.27 -1.33
N MET A 267 -10.47 -9.10 -0.72
CA MET A 267 -11.43 -8.11 -1.23
C MET A 267 -10.87 -7.25 -2.37
N LEU A 268 -9.55 -7.06 -2.46
CA LEU A 268 -8.94 -6.21 -3.48
C LEU A 268 -7.96 -6.95 -4.40
N THR A 269 -6.92 -7.58 -3.85
CA THR A 269 -5.84 -8.15 -4.65
C THR A 269 -6.33 -9.31 -5.51
N LEU A 270 -7.10 -10.24 -4.94
CA LEU A 270 -7.61 -11.40 -5.67
C LEU A 270 -8.53 -11.03 -6.84
N PRO A 271 -9.57 -10.18 -6.69
CA PRO A 271 -10.40 -9.75 -7.83
C PRO A 271 -9.58 -9.07 -8.93
N ARG A 272 -8.56 -8.28 -8.54
CA ARG A 272 -7.69 -7.64 -9.52
C ARG A 272 -6.80 -8.63 -10.26
N LEU A 273 -6.21 -9.60 -9.57
CA LEU A 273 -5.44 -10.68 -10.21
C LEU A 273 -6.28 -11.46 -11.21
N VAL A 274 -7.54 -11.76 -10.87
CA VAL A 274 -8.46 -12.40 -11.81
C VAL A 274 -8.66 -11.56 -13.07
N ARG A 275 -8.85 -10.23 -12.92
CA ARG A 275 -9.00 -9.30 -14.04
C ARG A 275 -7.74 -9.20 -14.92
N THR A 276 -6.55 -9.29 -14.32
CA THR A 276 -5.27 -9.15 -15.04
C THR A 276 -4.58 -10.51 -15.30
N TRP A 277 -5.29 -11.61 -15.13
CA TRP A 277 -4.72 -12.96 -15.19
C TRP A 277 -4.04 -13.29 -16.52
N GLU A 278 -4.65 -12.88 -17.63
CA GLU A 278 -4.09 -13.11 -18.97
C GLU A 278 -2.78 -12.33 -19.17
N LEU A 279 -2.71 -11.08 -18.67
CA LEU A 279 -1.49 -10.27 -18.73
C LEU A 279 -0.39 -10.92 -17.88
N ALA A 280 -0.72 -11.34 -16.67
CA ALA A 280 0.23 -11.99 -15.77
C ALA A 280 0.77 -13.31 -16.32
N THR A 281 -0.07 -14.12 -16.97
CA THR A 281 0.35 -15.39 -17.58
C THR A 281 1.22 -15.18 -18.81
N LYS A 282 0.92 -14.20 -19.65
CA LYS A 282 1.75 -13.80 -20.80
C LYS A 282 3.13 -13.32 -20.35
N GLU A 283 3.18 -12.41 -19.37
CA GLU A 283 4.46 -11.90 -18.85
C GLU A 283 5.29 -13.02 -18.20
N ARG A 284 4.66 -13.91 -17.45
CA ARG A 284 5.34 -15.07 -16.86
C ARG A 284 5.93 -16.02 -17.90
N ALA A 285 5.24 -16.22 -19.03
CA ALA A 285 5.73 -17.03 -20.14
C ALA A 285 6.95 -16.36 -20.79
N ALA A 286 6.87 -15.07 -21.09
CA ALA A 286 7.97 -14.29 -21.65
C ALA A 286 9.20 -14.27 -20.72
N GLN A 287 9.00 -14.19 -19.42
CA GLN A 287 10.09 -14.24 -18.44
C GLN A 287 10.80 -15.59 -18.42
N ARG A 288 10.03 -16.69 -18.57
CA ARG A 288 10.60 -18.05 -18.66
C ARG A 288 11.42 -18.25 -19.94
N GLU A 289 10.98 -17.69 -21.07
CA GLU A 289 11.73 -17.74 -22.33
C GLU A 289 13.04 -16.97 -22.23
N ARG A 290 13.00 -15.74 -21.69
CA ARG A 290 14.20 -14.90 -21.44
C ARG A 290 15.21 -15.67 -20.56
N GLY A 291 14.76 -16.31 -19.50
CA GLY A 291 15.62 -17.11 -18.64
C GLY A 291 16.23 -18.34 -19.33
N ARG A 292 15.50 -18.99 -20.27
CA ARG A 292 16.04 -20.12 -21.05
C ARG A 292 17.09 -19.65 -22.07
N MET A 293 16.87 -18.52 -22.71
CA MET A 293 17.82 -17.95 -23.70
C MET A 293 19.12 -17.53 -22.98
N SER A 294 19.03 -16.83 -21.84
CA SER A 294 20.20 -16.47 -21.03
C SER A 294 21.01 -17.66 -20.56
N ALA A 295 20.35 -18.75 -20.17
CA ALA A 295 21.04 -19.97 -19.75
C ALA A 295 21.67 -20.76 -20.92
N ALA A 296 21.19 -20.56 -22.16
CA ALA A 296 21.76 -21.17 -23.35
C ALA A 296 22.96 -20.40 -23.87
N ASP A 297 23.08 -19.11 -23.56
CA ASP A 297 24.17 -18.23 -23.97
C ASP A 297 25.35 -18.22 -22.97
N GLU A 298 25.22 -18.86 -21.80
CA GLU A 298 26.37 -19.05 -20.90
C GLU A 298 27.30 -20.13 -21.49
N PRO A 299 28.58 -19.79 -21.88
CA PRO A 299 29.51 -20.78 -22.36
C PRO A 299 29.79 -21.80 -21.25
N ALA A 300 29.68 -23.09 -21.56
CA ALA A 300 30.04 -24.16 -20.66
C ALA A 300 31.45 -23.89 -20.11
N ALA A 301 31.52 -23.50 -18.84
CA ALA A 301 32.78 -23.34 -18.13
C ALA A 301 33.46 -24.70 -18.09
N GLY A 302 34.46 -24.89 -18.99
CA GLY A 302 35.31 -26.07 -19.08
C GLY A 302 36.44 -26.04 -18.06
#